data_1b7230d1af5a19c321074e7ce11039cd
#
_entry.id   1b7230d1af5a19c321074e7ce11039cd
#
_cell.length_a   1.000
_cell.length_b   1.000
_cell.length_c   1.000
_cell.angle_alpha   90.00
_cell.angle_beta   90.00
_cell.angle_gamma   90.00
#
_symmetry.space_group_name_H-M   'P 1'
#
loop_
_entity.id
_entity.type
_entity.pdbx_description
1 polymer ?
#
loop_
_entity_poly.entity_id
_entity_poly.type
_entity_poly.pdbx_seq_one_letter_code
_entity_poly.pdbx_strand_id
1 'polypeptide(L)'
;MTIEREQLEMDVLLVGAGPANLSCALHLTNLVATYNERATRSGAKPLDEINVAVIEKAAEIGSHQLSGAVLDPVTMRELLPDFEKHGQAPLEAPVGDEKVYFLTARGKFAMPIIPPSLRNHGNYVVSLNKLVRWMGEKCEAAGVNIFPEFPGAEMLYEGDRVIGVRTGDKGIDKTGKAKPNFEPGVDILAKVTVLGEGVRGSLAKQLVERLKLDAGTDPQVYSVGIKELWEMPDNRFPAGSVIHTLGFPLDSHTFGGSWVYGMRDRVIDIGLAVGLDYRDPRIDPHHEYQKFKTHPLISDLLKGGKLIRYGAKAMPVGGWYTMPQMTADGVMIIGDSAGMLNGERLKGIHIAIKAGMLAAETILDALVANDYTRARLRAFDEKFKASAVGRELYKGRNFHQAFDR
;
A
#
# COMPACT_ATOMS: atom_id res chain seq x y z
N MET A 1 -27.32 27.38 2.71
CA MET A 1 -27.59 26.81 4.04
C MET A 1 -26.33 26.07 4.45
N THR A 2 -25.79 26.38 5.61
CA THR A 2 -24.67 25.62 6.18
C THR A 2 -25.22 24.26 6.62
N ILE A 3 -24.69 23.18 6.09
CA ILE A 3 -25.08 21.81 6.51
C ILE A 3 -24.47 21.59 7.88
N GLU A 4 -25.30 21.30 8.88
CA GLU A 4 -24.85 20.85 10.20
C GLU A 4 -24.32 19.42 10.08
N ARG A 5 -23.13 19.16 10.61
CA ARG A 5 -22.45 17.88 10.50
C ARG A 5 -22.16 17.31 11.89
N GLU A 6 -22.30 16.02 12.03
CA GLU A 6 -21.82 15.31 13.20
C GLU A 6 -20.31 15.46 13.32
N GLN A 7 -19.81 15.57 14.56
CA GLN A 7 -18.38 15.62 14.86
C GLN A 7 -18.00 14.44 15.73
N LEU A 8 -16.91 13.77 15.34
CA LEU A 8 -16.28 12.71 16.13
C LEU A 8 -14.87 13.18 16.51
N GLU A 9 -14.47 12.96 17.75
CA GLU A 9 -13.12 13.28 18.23
C GLU A 9 -12.30 12.01 18.41
N MET A 10 -11.11 12.01 17.80
CA MET A 10 -10.13 10.93 17.87
C MET A 10 -8.77 11.49 18.28
N ASP A 11 -7.92 10.68 18.89
CA ASP A 11 -6.53 11.06 19.09
C ASP A 11 -5.74 10.88 17.78
N VAL A 12 -5.99 9.77 17.08
CA VAL A 12 -5.31 9.45 15.82
C VAL A 12 -6.32 8.95 14.79
N LEU A 13 -6.34 9.61 13.63
CA LEU A 13 -7.15 9.23 12.49
C LEU A 13 -6.26 8.73 11.36
N LEU A 14 -6.51 7.50 10.89
CA LEU A 14 -5.81 6.90 9.75
C LEU A 14 -6.76 6.81 8.55
N VAL A 15 -6.39 7.42 7.44
CA VAL A 15 -7.21 7.45 6.22
C VAL A 15 -6.74 6.38 5.24
N GLY A 16 -7.58 5.38 5.03
CA GLY A 16 -7.33 4.19 4.20
C GLY A 16 -6.88 2.98 5.01
N ALA A 17 -7.57 1.85 4.86
CA ALA A 17 -7.26 0.58 5.54
C ALA A 17 -6.29 -0.29 4.71
N GLY A 18 -5.15 0.29 4.32
CA GLY A 18 -4.05 -0.44 3.67
C GLY A 18 -3.00 -0.95 4.68
N PRO A 19 -1.99 -1.72 4.21
CA PRO A 19 -0.95 -2.28 5.08
C PRO A 19 -0.22 -1.24 5.93
N ALA A 20 0.01 -0.03 5.40
CA ALA A 20 0.70 1.05 6.12
C ALA A 20 -0.11 1.52 7.33
N ASN A 21 -1.38 1.87 7.13
CA ASN A 21 -2.22 2.37 8.22
C ASN A 21 -2.61 1.29 9.22
N LEU A 22 -2.92 0.07 8.76
CA LEU A 22 -3.24 -1.02 9.68
C LEU A 22 -2.03 -1.41 10.54
N SER A 23 -0.81 -1.40 9.98
CA SER A 23 0.38 -1.62 10.80
C SER A 23 0.67 -0.46 11.75
N CYS A 24 0.37 0.79 11.35
CA CYS A 24 0.47 1.95 12.23
C CYS A 24 -0.52 1.82 13.40
N ALA A 25 -1.79 1.54 13.14
CA ALA A 25 -2.82 1.40 14.15
C ALA A 25 -2.48 0.29 15.16
N LEU A 26 -2.19 -0.90 14.67
CA LEU A 26 -1.86 -2.05 15.51
C LEU A 26 -0.60 -1.83 16.35
N HIS A 27 0.46 -1.28 15.73
CA HIS A 27 1.71 -1.03 16.43
C HIS A 27 1.55 0.07 17.49
N LEU A 28 0.82 1.15 17.17
CA LEU A 28 0.53 2.23 18.11
C LEU A 28 -0.21 1.73 19.35
N THR A 29 -1.25 0.93 19.17
CA THR A 29 -2.01 0.35 20.29
C THR A 29 -1.11 -0.49 21.19
N ASN A 30 -0.24 -1.33 20.62
CA ASN A 30 0.72 -2.13 21.37
C ASN A 30 1.77 -1.27 22.11
N LEU A 31 2.25 -0.20 21.47
CA LEU A 31 3.20 0.74 22.06
C LEU A 31 2.59 1.50 23.24
N VAL A 32 1.34 1.99 23.10
CA VAL A 32 0.61 2.68 24.16
C VAL A 32 0.41 1.75 25.37
N ALA A 33 -0.02 0.51 25.16
CA ALA A 33 -0.16 -0.47 26.21
C ALA A 33 1.17 -0.68 26.96
N THR A 34 2.26 -0.92 26.21
CA THR A 34 3.60 -1.09 26.77
C THR A 34 4.10 0.15 27.54
N TYR A 35 3.84 1.34 26.99
CA TYR A 35 4.19 2.60 27.63
C TYR A 35 3.43 2.76 28.96
N ASN A 36 2.12 2.53 28.99
CA ASN A 36 1.28 2.66 30.18
C ASN A 36 1.66 1.67 31.28
N GLU A 37 2.00 0.41 30.92
CA GLU A 37 2.54 -0.56 31.88
C GLU A 37 3.85 -0.08 32.53
N ARG A 38 4.77 0.46 31.73
CA ARG A 38 6.05 0.99 32.22
C ARG A 38 5.85 2.22 33.09
N ALA A 39 5.00 3.16 32.66
CA ALA A 39 4.66 4.36 33.41
C ALA A 39 4.09 4.01 34.78
N THR A 40 3.13 3.09 34.84
CA THR A 40 2.52 2.61 36.09
C THR A 40 3.57 1.99 37.03
N ARG A 41 4.46 1.15 36.49
CA ARG A 41 5.54 0.51 37.27
C ARG A 41 6.58 1.51 37.85
N SER A 42 6.84 2.60 37.10
CA SER A 42 7.80 3.65 37.50
C SER A 42 7.18 4.78 38.33
N GLY A 43 5.88 4.76 38.56
CA GLY A 43 5.13 5.85 39.22
C GLY A 43 4.96 7.09 38.34
N ALA A 44 5.23 7.02 37.02
CA ALA A 44 4.93 8.07 36.07
C ALA A 44 3.44 8.05 35.68
N LYS A 45 2.95 9.16 35.16
CA LYS A 45 1.55 9.26 34.68
C LYS A 45 1.43 8.45 33.38
N PRO A 46 0.55 7.43 33.28
CA PRO A 46 0.22 6.79 32.01
C PRO A 46 -0.53 7.76 31.10
N LEU A 47 -0.55 7.47 29.80
CA LEU A 47 -1.46 8.12 28.87
C LEU A 47 -2.90 7.71 29.21
N ASP A 48 -3.83 8.66 29.04
CA ASP A 48 -5.25 8.37 29.08
C ASP A 48 -5.63 7.37 27.94
N GLU A 49 -6.86 6.90 27.90
CA GLU A 49 -7.34 6.06 26.80
C GLU A 49 -7.16 6.80 25.46
N ILE A 50 -6.51 6.14 24.52
CA ILE A 50 -6.20 6.70 23.20
C ILE A 50 -7.18 6.15 22.16
N ASN A 51 -7.98 7.04 21.58
CA ASN A 51 -8.93 6.72 20.52
C ASN A 51 -8.25 6.72 19.14
N VAL A 52 -8.09 5.53 18.56
CA VAL A 52 -7.51 5.34 17.24
C VAL A 52 -8.60 4.92 16.26
N ALA A 53 -8.75 5.65 15.15
CA ALA A 53 -9.72 5.33 14.12
C ALA A 53 -9.05 5.12 12.76
N VAL A 54 -9.56 4.16 12.00
CA VAL A 54 -9.24 3.92 10.58
C VAL A 54 -10.50 4.10 9.77
N ILE A 55 -10.48 4.98 8.78
CA ILE A 55 -11.57 5.11 7.81
C ILE A 55 -11.19 4.47 6.48
N GLU A 56 -12.13 3.79 5.85
CA GLU A 56 -11.95 3.12 4.56
C GLU A 56 -13.15 3.41 3.63
N LYS A 57 -12.86 3.75 2.38
CA LYS A 57 -13.90 4.06 1.39
C LYS A 57 -14.68 2.84 0.90
N ALA A 58 -14.06 1.65 0.96
CA ALA A 58 -14.71 0.40 0.56
C ALA A 58 -15.70 -0.09 1.62
N ALA A 59 -16.69 -0.87 1.19
CA ALA A 59 -17.64 -1.52 2.09
C ALA A 59 -17.00 -2.57 3.00
N GLU A 60 -15.86 -3.12 2.58
CA GLU A 60 -15.07 -4.09 3.36
C GLU A 60 -13.58 -3.80 3.21
N ILE A 61 -12.83 -4.00 4.30
CA ILE A 61 -11.37 -3.92 4.27
C ILE A 61 -10.82 -4.89 3.22
N GLY A 62 -9.86 -4.44 2.43
CA GLY A 62 -9.22 -5.24 1.41
C GLY A 62 -9.94 -5.29 0.06
N SER A 63 -11.18 -4.79 -0.07
CA SER A 63 -11.94 -4.85 -1.34
C SER A 63 -11.24 -4.14 -2.50
N HIS A 64 -10.50 -3.07 -2.23
CA HIS A 64 -9.70 -2.34 -3.24
C HIS A 64 -8.26 -2.86 -3.37
N GLN A 65 -7.90 -3.93 -2.70
CA GLN A 65 -6.60 -4.58 -2.85
C GLN A 65 -6.67 -5.66 -3.92
N LEU A 66 -5.71 -5.66 -4.85
CA LEU A 66 -5.61 -6.75 -5.81
C LEU A 66 -4.90 -7.93 -5.17
N SER A 67 -5.46 -9.13 -5.38
CA SER A 67 -4.88 -10.38 -4.94
C SER A 67 -3.62 -10.74 -5.73
N GLY A 68 -2.78 -11.58 -5.12
CA GLY A 68 -1.54 -12.05 -5.71
C GLY A 68 -0.40 -11.04 -5.57
N ALA A 69 0.51 -11.34 -4.65
CA ALA A 69 1.72 -10.56 -4.42
C ALA A 69 2.79 -11.44 -3.81
N VAL A 70 4.04 -11.00 -3.84
CA VAL A 70 5.13 -11.60 -3.07
C VAL A 70 5.47 -10.71 -1.89
N LEU A 71 5.24 -11.23 -0.70
CA LEU A 71 5.52 -10.58 0.58
C LEU A 71 6.95 -10.90 1.03
N ASP A 72 7.77 -9.87 1.25
CA ASP A 72 8.97 -9.96 2.06
C ASP A 72 8.53 -9.94 3.55
N PRO A 73 8.75 -11.01 4.32
CA PRO A 73 8.16 -11.15 5.65
C PRO A 73 8.87 -10.35 6.75
N VAL A 74 10.00 -9.72 6.45
CA VAL A 74 10.90 -9.14 7.47
C VAL A 74 10.18 -8.15 8.40
N THR A 75 9.41 -7.24 7.86
CA THR A 75 8.70 -6.23 8.66
C THR A 75 7.41 -6.76 9.29
N MET A 76 6.80 -7.77 8.68
CA MET A 76 5.67 -8.47 9.30
C MET A 76 6.11 -9.27 10.53
N ARG A 77 7.31 -9.88 10.51
CA ARG A 77 7.91 -10.54 11.68
C ARG A 77 8.18 -9.56 12.82
N GLU A 78 8.57 -8.33 12.50
CA GLU A 78 8.75 -7.30 13.52
C GLU A 78 7.40 -6.87 14.14
N LEU A 79 6.35 -6.73 13.32
CA LEU A 79 5.02 -6.31 13.77
C LEU A 79 4.29 -7.42 14.54
N LEU A 80 4.32 -8.63 14.00
CA LEU A 80 3.60 -9.81 14.48
C LEU A 80 4.53 -11.04 14.41
N PRO A 81 5.38 -11.28 15.42
CA PRO A 81 6.42 -12.34 15.38
C PRO A 81 5.89 -13.74 15.07
N ASP A 82 4.64 -14.01 15.43
CA ASP A 82 4.02 -15.33 15.29
C ASP A 82 3.18 -15.49 14.02
N PHE A 83 3.19 -14.52 13.10
CA PHE A 83 2.30 -14.52 11.94
C PHE A 83 2.51 -15.72 10.99
N GLU A 84 3.70 -16.30 10.95
CA GLU A 84 4.04 -17.49 10.14
C GLU A 84 3.54 -18.81 10.74
N LYS A 85 3.13 -18.83 12.01
CA LYS A 85 2.57 -20.04 12.63
C LYS A 85 1.32 -20.48 11.86
N HIS A 86 1.18 -21.79 11.66
CA HIS A 86 0.06 -22.36 10.92
C HIS A 86 -1.29 -21.83 11.42
N GLY A 87 -2.12 -21.34 10.49
CA GLY A 87 -3.46 -20.82 10.78
C GLY A 87 -3.48 -19.38 11.33
N GLN A 88 -2.33 -18.70 11.48
CA GLN A 88 -2.32 -17.31 11.93
C GLN A 88 -2.58 -16.34 10.76
N ALA A 89 -1.68 -16.23 9.80
CA ALA A 89 -1.86 -15.35 8.66
C ALA A 89 -2.33 -16.10 7.41
N PRO A 90 -3.07 -15.46 6.49
CA PRO A 90 -3.56 -16.07 5.26
C PRO A 90 -2.46 -16.11 4.17
N LEU A 91 -1.34 -16.77 4.47
CA LEU A 91 -0.25 -16.98 3.53
C LEU A 91 -0.66 -18.05 2.49
N GLU A 92 -0.40 -17.79 1.22
CA GLU A 92 -0.71 -18.76 0.16
C GLU A 92 0.35 -19.89 0.14
N ALA A 93 1.63 -19.55 0.00
CA ALA A 93 2.73 -20.50 0.10
C ALA A 93 4.08 -19.78 0.28
N PRO A 94 5.10 -20.42 0.88
CA PRO A 94 6.47 -19.95 0.75
C PRO A 94 6.92 -20.05 -0.71
N VAL A 95 7.75 -19.09 -1.16
CA VAL A 95 8.32 -19.13 -2.50
C VAL A 95 9.29 -20.31 -2.61
N GLY A 96 9.04 -21.22 -3.55
CA GLY A 96 9.84 -22.41 -3.81
C GLY A 96 10.58 -22.30 -5.15
N ASP A 97 9.87 -22.57 -6.27
CA ASP A 97 10.45 -22.49 -7.62
C ASP A 97 10.31 -21.07 -8.17
N GLU A 98 11.44 -20.43 -8.49
CA GLU A 98 11.42 -19.09 -9.08
C GLU A 98 12.22 -19.05 -10.38
N LYS A 99 11.71 -18.33 -11.37
CA LYS A 99 12.33 -18.15 -12.68
C LYS A 99 12.16 -16.74 -13.19
N VAL A 100 13.15 -16.28 -13.93
CA VAL A 100 13.06 -15.02 -14.67
C VAL A 100 13.31 -15.32 -16.15
N TYR A 101 12.40 -14.87 -17.01
CA TYR A 101 12.51 -15.05 -18.44
C TYR A 101 12.59 -13.71 -19.17
N PHE A 102 13.37 -13.68 -20.23
CA PHE A 102 13.22 -12.69 -21.29
C PHE A 102 12.33 -13.31 -22.38
N LEU A 103 11.20 -12.65 -22.69
CA LEU A 103 10.25 -13.10 -23.69
C LEU A 103 10.47 -12.35 -25.01
N THR A 104 10.43 -13.11 -26.12
CA THR A 104 10.21 -12.57 -27.46
C THR A 104 8.78 -12.90 -27.89
N ALA A 105 8.33 -12.50 -29.07
CA ALA A 105 6.95 -12.77 -29.50
C ALA A 105 6.54 -14.25 -29.45
N ARG A 106 7.48 -15.19 -29.59
CA ARG A 106 7.20 -16.64 -29.63
C ARG A 106 8.13 -17.48 -28.77
N GLY A 107 9.20 -16.90 -28.23
CA GLY A 107 10.23 -17.63 -27.50
C GLY A 107 10.46 -17.09 -26.11
N LYS A 108 11.10 -17.90 -25.27
CA LYS A 108 11.53 -17.51 -23.91
C LYS A 108 12.97 -17.90 -23.68
N PHE A 109 13.71 -17.05 -23.02
CA PHE A 109 15.08 -17.27 -22.61
C PHE A 109 15.15 -17.17 -21.09
N ALA A 110 15.51 -18.26 -20.43
CA ALA A 110 15.71 -18.24 -18.99
C ALA A 110 16.96 -17.43 -18.63
N MET A 111 16.87 -16.55 -17.69
CA MET A 111 18.06 -15.90 -17.12
C MET A 111 18.85 -16.95 -16.33
N PRO A 112 20.13 -17.17 -16.64
CA PRO A 112 20.95 -18.19 -15.96
C PRO A 112 21.18 -17.83 -14.49
N ILE A 113 21.12 -16.55 -14.15
CA ILE A 113 21.23 -16.01 -12.79
C ILE A 113 20.07 -15.06 -12.58
N ILE A 114 19.28 -15.31 -11.53
CA ILE A 114 18.23 -14.40 -11.10
C ILE A 114 18.89 -13.17 -10.48
N PRO A 115 18.60 -11.95 -10.99
CA PRO A 115 19.11 -10.71 -10.39
C PRO A 115 18.80 -10.67 -8.89
N PRO A 116 19.73 -10.20 -8.03
CA PRO A 116 19.51 -10.19 -6.59
C PRO A 116 18.24 -9.46 -6.14
N SER A 117 17.87 -8.39 -6.86
CA SER A 117 16.65 -7.61 -6.62
C SER A 117 15.36 -8.40 -6.87
N LEU A 118 15.38 -9.37 -7.77
CA LEU A 118 14.23 -10.22 -8.13
C LEU A 118 14.19 -11.56 -7.38
N ARG A 119 15.17 -11.85 -6.53
CA ARG A 119 15.17 -13.08 -5.71
C ARG A 119 14.09 -13.03 -4.66
N ASN A 120 13.33 -14.12 -4.55
CA ASN A 120 12.20 -14.23 -3.64
C ASN A 120 12.34 -15.39 -2.64
N HIS A 121 13.46 -16.05 -2.59
CA HIS A 121 13.72 -17.09 -1.59
C HIS A 121 13.51 -16.54 -0.17
N GLY A 122 12.72 -17.24 0.66
CA GLY A 122 12.34 -16.79 2.01
C GLY A 122 11.15 -15.83 2.07
N ASN A 123 10.59 -15.44 0.93
CA ASN A 123 9.35 -14.68 0.81
C ASN A 123 8.13 -15.60 0.69
N TYR A 124 6.94 -15.01 0.74
CA TYR A 124 5.68 -15.72 0.60
C TYR A 124 4.85 -15.17 -0.57
N VAL A 125 4.23 -16.07 -1.33
CA VAL A 125 3.10 -15.68 -2.17
C VAL A 125 1.90 -15.45 -1.26
N VAL A 126 1.21 -14.33 -1.46
CA VAL A 126 0.07 -13.94 -0.63
C VAL A 126 -1.07 -13.40 -1.48
N SER A 127 -2.29 -13.55 -0.98
CA SER A 127 -3.42 -12.74 -1.42
C SER A 127 -3.45 -11.46 -0.60
N LEU A 128 -3.08 -10.31 -1.20
CA LEU A 128 -3.04 -9.03 -0.48
C LEU A 128 -4.41 -8.65 0.09
N ASN A 129 -5.48 -8.96 -0.61
CA ASN A 129 -6.86 -8.77 -0.14
C ASN A 129 -7.11 -9.52 1.19
N LYS A 130 -6.76 -10.82 1.23
CA LYS A 130 -6.91 -11.64 2.45
C LYS A 130 -6.01 -11.14 3.58
N LEU A 131 -4.74 -10.79 3.25
CA LEU A 131 -3.76 -10.32 4.23
C LEU A 131 -4.23 -9.02 4.90
N VAL A 132 -4.72 -8.07 4.12
CA VAL A 132 -5.19 -6.77 4.64
C VAL A 132 -6.45 -6.93 5.48
N ARG A 133 -7.38 -7.82 5.09
CA ARG A 133 -8.56 -8.15 5.91
C ARG A 133 -8.15 -8.73 7.26
N TRP A 134 -7.25 -9.70 7.26
CA TRP A 134 -6.71 -10.30 8.49
C TRP A 134 -5.99 -9.26 9.38
N MET A 135 -5.23 -8.32 8.79
CA MET A 135 -4.63 -7.22 9.55
C MET A 135 -5.70 -6.32 10.17
N GLY A 136 -6.80 -6.06 9.47
CA GLY A 136 -7.95 -5.33 10.00
C GLY A 136 -8.57 -6.02 11.22
N GLU A 137 -8.81 -7.33 11.14
CA GLU A 137 -9.30 -8.14 12.27
C GLU A 137 -8.36 -8.05 13.49
N LYS A 138 -7.03 -8.01 13.26
CA LYS A 138 -6.06 -7.81 14.35
C LYS A 138 -6.14 -6.41 14.96
N CYS A 139 -6.39 -5.38 14.15
CA CYS A 139 -6.59 -4.01 14.63
C CYS A 139 -7.87 -3.91 15.49
N GLU A 140 -8.99 -4.45 15.02
CA GLU A 140 -10.25 -4.47 15.77
C GLU A 140 -10.11 -5.21 17.11
N ALA A 141 -9.45 -6.37 17.09
CA ALA A 141 -9.15 -7.15 18.30
C ALA A 141 -8.23 -6.39 19.30
N ALA A 142 -7.45 -5.43 18.81
CA ALA A 142 -6.61 -4.55 19.63
C ALA A 142 -7.34 -3.25 20.06
N GLY A 143 -8.63 -3.09 19.77
CA GLY A 143 -9.43 -1.92 20.17
C GLY A 143 -9.38 -0.74 19.20
N VAL A 144 -8.89 -0.92 17.97
CA VAL A 144 -8.92 0.11 16.94
C VAL A 144 -10.33 0.22 16.35
N ASN A 145 -10.86 1.44 16.26
CA ASN A 145 -12.14 1.69 15.61
C ASN A 145 -11.97 1.70 14.09
N ILE A 146 -12.62 0.79 13.37
CA ILE A 146 -12.55 0.74 11.90
C ILE A 146 -13.92 1.09 11.32
N PHE A 147 -13.94 2.09 10.41
CA PHE A 147 -15.14 2.60 9.77
C PHE A 147 -15.07 2.34 8.26
N PRO A 148 -15.60 1.22 7.75
CA PRO A 148 -15.79 1.01 6.33
C PRO A 148 -16.91 1.91 5.78
N GLU A 149 -16.91 2.17 4.48
CA GLU A 149 -17.84 3.09 3.79
C GLU A 149 -17.74 4.57 4.22
N PHE A 150 -16.61 4.97 4.83
CA PHE A 150 -16.30 6.34 5.20
C PHE A 150 -15.15 6.89 4.34
N PRO A 151 -15.43 7.37 3.11
CA PRO A 151 -14.41 7.97 2.26
C PRO A 151 -14.00 9.34 2.82
N GLY A 152 -12.71 9.55 3.05
CA GLY A 152 -12.19 10.90 3.32
C GLY A 152 -12.34 11.78 2.07
N ALA A 153 -13.02 12.91 2.21
CA ALA A 153 -13.35 13.81 1.10
C ALA A 153 -12.63 15.15 1.17
N GLU A 154 -12.49 15.71 2.36
CA GLU A 154 -11.90 17.03 2.59
C GLU A 154 -11.02 17.01 3.85
N MET A 155 -9.86 17.68 3.76
CA MET A 155 -9.03 17.92 4.94
C MET A 155 -9.56 19.09 5.74
N LEU A 156 -9.64 18.98 7.06
CA LEU A 156 -10.02 20.05 7.97
C LEU A 156 -8.77 20.76 8.50
N TYR A 157 -8.78 22.08 8.47
CA TYR A 157 -7.62 22.90 8.83
C TYR A 157 -7.94 23.97 9.88
N GLU A 158 -6.96 24.24 10.74
CA GLU A 158 -6.86 25.45 11.54
C GLU A 158 -5.56 26.19 11.13
N GLY A 159 -5.69 27.24 10.32
CA GLY A 159 -4.55 27.81 9.59
C GLY A 159 -3.96 26.80 8.60
N ASP A 160 -2.71 26.42 8.79
CA ASP A 160 -2.03 25.37 8.00
C ASP A 160 -1.95 24.03 8.74
N ARG A 161 -2.39 23.98 10.00
CA ARG A 161 -2.45 22.75 10.78
C ARG A 161 -3.65 21.92 10.33
N VAL A 162 -3.40 20.63 10.06
CA VAL A 162 -4.48 19.65 9.87
C VAL A 162 -5.06 19.28 11.22
N ILE A 163 -6.39 19.39 11.33
CA ILE A 163 -7.15 19.06 12.56
C ILE A 163 -8.11 17.89 12.37
N GLY A 164 -8.15 17.28 11.19
CA GLY A 164 -9.01 16.14 10.90
C GLY A 164 -9.40 16.02 9.44
N VAL A 165 -10.44 15.22 9.20
CA VAL A 165 -10.96 14.92 7.87
C VAL A 165 -12.48 14.92 7.90
N ARG A 166 -13.10 15.53 6.87
CA ARG A 166 -14.51 15.39 6.58
C ARG A 166 -14.72 14.19 5.66
N THR A 167 -15.66 13.34 5.98
CA THR A 167 -16.08 12.24 5.12
C THR A 167 -17.02 12.72 4.02
N GLY A 168 -17.16 11.93 2.95
CA GLY A 168 -18.00 12.28 1.82
C GLY A 168 -19.49 12.23 2.15
N ASP A 169 -20.24 13.20 1.64
CA ASP A 169 -21.71 13.20 1.70
C ASP A 169 -22.25 12.01 0.89
N LYS A 170 -23.30 11.36 1.39
CA LYS A 170 -24.03 10.29 0.69
C LYS A 170 -25.32 10.83 0.08
N GLY A 171 -25.85 10.13 -0.93
CA GLY A 171 -27.12 10.51 -1.55
C GLY A 171 -27.06 11.82 -2.34
N ILE A 172 -25.95 12.12 -3.02
CA ILE A 172 -25.79 13.25 -3.95
C ILE A 172 -25.93 12.74 -5.38
N ASP A 173 -26.60 13.51 -6.24
CA ASP A 173 -26.68 13.23 -7.67
C ASP A 173 -25.42 13.71 -8.43
N LYS A 174 -25.35 13.41 -9.74
CA LYS A 174 -24.21 13.80 -10.59
C LYS A 174 -24.03 15.33 -10.75
N THR A 175 -25.03 16.12 -10.37
CA THR A 175 -25.00 17.58 -10.42
C THR A 175 -24.69 18.21 -9.06
N GLY A 176 -24.43 17.40 -8.03
CA GLY A 176 -24.17 17.86 -6.65
C GLY A 176 -25.43 18.17 -5.84
N LYS A 177 -26.63 17.79 -6.30
CA LYS A 177 -27.89 18.02 -5.58
C LYS A 177 -28.21 16.84 -4.66
N ALA A 178 -28.70 17.18 -3.46
CA ALA A 178 -29.17 16.21 -2.49
C ALA A 178 -30.38 15.44 -3.02
N LYS A 179 -30.36 14.12 -2.89
CA LYS A 179 -31.47 13.20 -3.13
C LYS A 179 -32.28 13.00 -1.85
N PRO A 180 -33.44 12.32 -1.90
CA PRO A 180 -34.24 12.04 -0.70
C PRO A 180 -33.51 11.24 0.40
N ASN A 181 -32.48 10.49 0.02
CA ASN A 181 -31.62 9.71 0.92
C ASN A 181 -30.28 10.42 1.19
N PHE A 182 -30.26 11.75 1.17
CA PHE A 182 -29.08 12.53 1.49
C PHE A 182 -28.69 12.37 2.96
N GLU A 183 -27.43 12.06 3.19
CA GLU A 183 -26.79 12.02 4.50
C GLU A 183 -25.51 12.85 4.44
N PRO A 184 -25.37 13.86 5.30
CA PRO A 184 -24.13 14.65 5.36
C PRO A 184 -22.99 13.80 5.85
N GLY A 185 -21.79 14.05 5.32
CA GLY A 185 -20.58 13.47 5.85
C GLY A 185 -20.28 13.97 7.27
N VAL A 186 -19.47 13.22 7.99
CA VAL A 186 -19.06 13.48 9.39
C VAL A 186 -17.71 14.20 9.39
N ASP A 187 -17.52 15.14 10.30
CA ASP A 187 -16.24 15.77 10.58
C ASP A 187 -15.52 14.96 11.68
N ILE A 188 -14.44 14.28 11.32
CA ILE A 188 -13.62 13.51 12.26
C ILE A 188 -12.41 14.35 12.61
N LEU A 189 -12.42 14.92 13.81
CA LEU A 189 -11.33 15.70 14.35
C LEU A 189 -10.27 14.78 14.95
N ALA A 190 -8.98 15.12 14.76
CA ALA A 190 -7.89 14.32 15.28
C ALA A 190 -6.67 15.18 15.66
N LYS A 191 -5.93 14.74 16.68
CA LYS A 191 -4.64 15.33 17.04
C LYS A 191 -3.59 15.10 15.98
N VAL A 192 -3.59 13.87 15.40
CA VAL A 192 -2.74 13.47 14.29
C VAL A 192 -3.57 12.71 13.24
N THR A 193 -3.49 13.15 11.99
CA THR A 193 -4.07 12.44 10.83
C THR A 193 -2.97 11.75 10.04
N VAL A 194 -3.16 10.47 9.67
CA VAL A 194 -2.21 9.69 8.87
C VAL A 194 -2.84 9.35 7.52
N LEU A 195 -2.25 9.84 6.44
CA LEU A 195 -2.73 9.60 5.08
C LEU A 195 -2.00 8.38 4.48
N GLY A 196 -2.70 7.24 4.44
CA GLY A 196 -2.25 6.00 3.80
C GLY A 196 -3.23 5.53 2.73
N GLU A 197 -3.71 6.46 1.90
CA GLU A 197 -4.77 6.28 0.89
C GLU A 197 -4.33 5.47 -0.34
N GLY A 198 -3.06 5.10 -0.42
CA GLY A 198 -2.47 4.43 -1.58
C GLY A 198 -1.92 5.41 -2.62
N VAL A 199 -1.71 4.92 -3.83
CA VAL A 199 -0.85 5.55 -4.87
C VAL A 199 -1.24 6.97 -5.29
N ARG A 200 -2.51 7.31 -5.29
CA ARG A 200 -3.03 8.65 -5.60
C ARG A 200 -4.16 9.01 -4.65
N GLY A 201 -3.83 9.10 -3.39
CA GLY A 201 -4.75 9.53 -2.36
C GLY A 201 -5.31 10.92 -2.67
N SER A 202 -6.61 11.10 -2.55
CA SER A 202 -7.27 12.38 -2.86
C SER A 202 -6.84 13.46 -1.88
N LEU A 203 -6.78 13.13 -0.60
CA LEU A 203 -6.40 14.06 0.46
C LEU A 203 -4.89 14.31 0.48
N ALA A 204 -4.08 13.26 0.33
CA ALA A 204 -2.62 13.40 0.26
C ALA A 204 -2.21 14.34 -0.87
N LYS A 205 -2.84 14.23 -2.05
CA LYS A 205 -2.57 15.11 -3.19
C LYS A 205 -2.92 16.58 -2.88
N GLN A 206 -4.09 16.82 -2.28
CA GLN A 206 -4.52 18.17 -1.88
C GLN A 206 -3.58 18.78 -0.83
N LEU A 207 -3.15 17.97 0.15
CA LEU A 207 -2.21 18.38 1.18
C LEU A 207 -0.85 18.77 0.59
N VAL A 208 -0.30 17.91 -0.28
CA VAL A 208 1.00 18.14 -0.95
C VAL A 208 0.95 19.44 -1.76
N GLU A 209 -0.09 19.66 -2.53
CA GLU A 209 -0.30 20.88 -3.33
C GLU A 209 -0.43 22.13 -2.43
N ARG A 210 -1.29 22.06 -1.40
CA ARG A 210 -1.54 23.19 -0.49
C ARG A 210 -0.29 23.63 0.27
N LEU A 211 0.45 22.67 0.82
CA LEU A 211 1.62 22.95 1.66
C LEU A 211 2.94 22.87 0.90
N LYS A 212 2.89 22.62 -0.43
CA LYS A 212 4.06 22.48 -1.32
C LYS A 212 5.08 21.45 -0.78
N LEU A 213 4.58 20.30 -0.31
CA LEU A 213 5.43 19.28 0.31
C LEU A 213 6.34 18.55 -0.69
N ASP A 214 6.11 18.71 -1.99
CA ASP A 214 6.91 18.22 -3.10
C ASP A 214 7.94 19.25 -3.62
N ALA A 215 8.09 20.39 -2.94
CA ALA A 215 9.07 21.41 -3.34
C ALA A 215 10.49 20.84 -3.34
N GLY A 216 11.15 20.82 -4.52
CA GLY A 216 12.49 20.30 -4.71
C GLY A 216 12.60 18.79 -4.89
N THR A 217 11.48 18.08 -5.06
CA THR A 217 11.46 16.67 -5.48
C THR A 217 11.31 16.55 -6.99
N ASP A 218 11.67 15.39 -7.53
CA ASP A 218 11.35 15.06 -8.93
C ASP A 218 9.86 14.74 -9.07
N PRO A 219 9.25 14.92 -10.26
CA PRO A 219 7.88 14.49 -10.51
C PRO A 219 7.70 12.99 -10.28
N GLN A 220 6.58 12.61 -9.65
CA GLN A 220 6.25 11.19 -9.44
C GLN A 220 5.91 10.50 -10.77
N VAL A 221 6.47 9.33 -10.97
CA VAL A 221 6.20 8.45 -12.11
C VAL A 221 5.33 7.28 -11.65
N TYR A 222 4.39 6.88 -12.51
CA TYR A 222 3.45 5.82 -12.20
C TYR A 222 3.54 4.67 -13.19
N SER A 223 3.27 3.47 -12.72
CA SER A 223 2.95 2.30 -13.54
C SER A 223 1.54 1.84 -13.27
N VAL A 224 0.92 1.17 -14.22
CA VAL A 224 -0.32 0.43 -14.02
C VAL A 224 -0.02 -1.07 -14.09
N GLY A 225 -0.41 -1.79 -13.04
CA GLY A 225 -0.41 -3.26 -13.02
C GLY A 225 -1.81 -3.78 -13.30
N ILE A 226 -1.95 -4.53 -14.37
CA ILE A 226 -3.19 -5.24 -14.73
C ILE A 226 -2.98 -6.70 -14.40
N LYS A 227 -3.94 -7.34 -13.73
CA LYS A 227 -3.84 -8.74 -13.35
C LYS A 227 -5.16 -9.50 -13.41
N GLU A 228 -5.02 -10.80 -13.51
CA GLU A 228 -6.11 -11.75 -13.49
C GLU A 228 -5.78 -12.94 -12.58
N LEU A 229 -6.80 -13.45 -11.88
CA LEU A 229 -6.74 -14.73 -11.17
C LEU A 229 -7.48 -15.79 -11.98
N TRP A 230 -6.80 -16.90 -12.20
CA TRP A 230 -7.32 -18.04 -12.97
C TRP A 230 -7.36 -19.30 -12.11
N GLU A 231 -8.52 -19.91 -11.99
CA GLU A 231 -8.67 -21.25 -11.41
C GLU A 231 -8.36 -22.31 -12.46
N MET A 232 -7.41 -23.19 -12.16
CA MET A 232 -6.93 -24.20 -13.10
C MET A 232 -7.57 -25.57 -12.84
N PRO A 233 -7.80 -26.39 -13.89
CA PRO A 233 -8.36 -27.73 -13.72
C PRO A 233 -7.40 -28.69 -13.01
N ASP A 234 -6.09 -28.40 -13.03
CA ASP A 234 -5.02 -29.22 -12.45
C ASP A 234 -3.97 -28.35 -11.75
N ASN A 235 -3.00 -28.99 -11.09
CA ASN A 235 -1.93 -28.30 -10.35
C ASN A 235 -0.66 -28.13 -11.20
N ARG A 236 -0.80 -27.70 -12.46
CA ARG A 236 0.35 -27.51 -13.40
C ARG A 236 1.29 -26.37 -13.00
N PHE A 237 0.87 -25.48 -12.13
CA PHE A 237 1.66 -24.41 -11.57
C PHE A 237 1.44 -24.35 -10.05
N PRO A 238 2.26 -25.08 -9.27
CA PRO A 238 2.05 -25.24 -7.84
C PRO A 238 2.12 -23.93 -7.06
N ALA A 239 1.43 -23.89 -5.93
CA ALA A 239 1.51 -22.76 -4.99
C ALA A 239 2.96 -22.49 -4.57
N GLY A 240 3.36 -21.23 -4.55
CA GLY A 240 4.74 -20.80 -4.27
C GLY A 240 5.65 -20.74 -5.49
N SER A 241 5.19 -21.17 -6.67
CA SER A 241 5.92 -20.95 -7.94
C SER A 241 5.84 -19.49 -8.33
N VAL A 242 6.98 -18.90 -8.75
CA VAL A 242 7.10 -17.49 -9.14
C VAL A 242 7.82 -17.40 -10.49
N ILE A 243 7.21 -16.71 -11.43
CA ILE A 243 7.85 -16.34 -12.70
C ILE A 243 7.76 -14.82 -12.84
N HIS A 244 8.90 -14.19 -13.12
CA HIS A 244 8.94 -12.82 -13.64
C HIS A 244 9.39 -12.83 -15.08
N THR A 245 8.87 -11.91 -15.90
CA THR A 245 9.30 -11.79 -17.28
C THR A 245 9.57 -10.36 -17.69
N LEU A 246 10.50 -10.19 -18.63
CA LEU A 246 10.83 -8.94 -19.30
C LEU A 246 10.67 -9.13 -20.81
N GLY A 247 10.62 -8.03 -21.57
CA GLY A 247 10.47 -8.05 -23.03
C GLY A 247 8.99 -8.17 -23.45
N PHE A 248 8.68 -9.04 -24.39
CA PHE A 248 7.32 -9.14 -24.94
C PHE A 248 6.23 -9.17 -23.85
N PRO A 249 5.16 -8.39 -23.99
CA PRO A 249 4.73 -7.62 -25.16
C PRO A 249 5.34 -6.22 -25.28
N LEU A 250 6.04 -5.75 -24.25
CA LEU A 250 6.63 -4.43 -24.23
C LEU A 250 7.94 -4.37 -25.03
N ASP A 251 8.25 -3.23 -25.58
CA ASP A 251 9.52 -2.95 -26.22
C ASP A 251 10.59 -2.51 -25.19
N SER A 252 11.80 -2.23 -25.67
CA SER A 252 12.92 -1.81 -24.83
C SER A 252 12.83 -0.37 -24.29
N HIS A 253 11.87 0.42 -24.78
CA HIS A 253 11.66 1.82 -24.40
C HIS A 253 10.49 2.02 -23.43
N THR A 254 9.76 0.95 -23.13
CA THR A 254 8.62 0.96 -22.24
C THR A 254 8.97 0.24 -20.95
N PHE A 255 9.02 0.98 -19.84
CA PHE A 255 9.25 0.38 -18.54
C PHE A 255 8.12 -0.58 -18.18
N GLY A 256 8.48 -1.78 -17.70
CA GLY A 256 7.49 -2.75 -17.27
C GLY A 256 7.99 -4.18 -17.27
N GLY A 257 7.07 -5.09 -17.05
CA GLY A 257 7.32 -6.53 -17.01
C GLY A 257 6.12 -7.29 -16.50
N SER A 258 6.15 -8.61 -16.59
CA SER A 258 5.03 -9.42 -16.16
C SER A 258 5.42 -10.44 -15.10
N TRP A 259 4.41 -11.01 -14.48
CA TRP A 259 4.56 -12.03 -13.45
C TRP A 259 3.52 -13.13 -13.56
N VAL A 260 3.87 -14.28 -13.00
CA VAL A 260 2.97 -15.41 -12.77
C VAL A 260 3.26 -15.95 -11.38
N TYR A 261 2.26 -16.00 -10.51
CA TYR A 261 2.36 -16.52 -9.16
C TYR A 261 1.39 -17.68 -8.93
N GLY A 262 1.92 -18.81 -8.46
CA GLY A 262 1.12 -19.95 -8.03
C GLY A 262 0.55 -19.69 -6.62
N MET A 263 -0.76 -19.75 -6.50
CA MET A 263 -1.52 -19.62 -5.24
C MET A 263 -2.16 -20.95 -4.86
N ARG A 264 -2.69 -21.05 -3.62
CA ARG A 264 -3.44 -22.23 -3.18
C ARG A 264 -4.64 -22.50 -4.09
N ASP A 265 -5.22 -23.66 -3.95
CA ASP A 265 -6.45 -24.09 -4.62
C ASP A 265 -6.36 -24.05 -6.15
N ARG A 266 -5.15 -24.31 -6.69
CA ARG A 266 -4.87 -24.29 -8.15
C ARG A 266 -5.15 -22.92 -8.80
N VAL A 267 -5.03 -21.86 -8.04
CA VAL A 267 -5.18 -20.50 -8.56
C VAL A 267 -3.82 -19.99 -9.07
N ILE A 268 -3.85 -19.37 -10.23
CA ILE A 268 -2.69 -18.68 -10.82
C ILE A 268 -3.03 -17.18 -10.88
N ASP A 269 -2.16 -16.34 -10.33
CA ASP A 269 -2.17 -14.89 -10.54
C ASP A 269 -1.22 -14.55 -11.68
N ILE A 270 -1.74 -13.94 -12.74
CA ILE A 270 -0.93 -13.41 -13.85
C ILE A 270 -1.11 -11.90 -13.96
N GLY A 271 -0.06 -11.19 -14.33
CA GLY A 271 -0.18 -9.75 -14.52
C GLY A 271 0.93 -9.15 -15.36
N LEU A 272 0.70 -7.93 -15.80
CA LEU A 272 1.62 -7.08 -16.53
C LEU A 272 1.62 -5.67 -15.90
N ALA A 273 2.79 -5.16 -15.56
CA ALA A 273 3.00 -3.77 -15.21
C ALA A 273 3.51 -3.00 -16.44
N VAL A 274 2.94 -1.82 -16.66
CA VAL A 274 3.34 -0.90 -17.74
C VAL A 274 3.58 0.47 -17.13
N GLY A 275 4.77 1.03 -17.32
CA GLY A 275 5.07 2.43 -16.96
C GLY A 275 4.19 3.37 -17.76
N LEU A 276 3.62 4.39 -17.09
CA LEU A 276 2.71 5.35 -17.74
C LEU A 276 3.44 6.54 -18.37
N ASP A 277 4.75 6.52 -18.35
CA ASP A 277 5.66 7.45 -19.01
C ASP A 277 6.12 6.98 -20.39
N TYR A 278 5.44 5.98 -20.97
CA TYR A 278 5.72 5.49 -22.32
C TYR A 278 5.62 6.61 -23.37
N ARG A 279 6.50 6.54 -24.36
CA ARG A 279 6.63 7.59 -25.40
C ARG A 279 5.63 7.44 -26.56
N ASP A 280 5.22 6.21 -26.87
CA ASP A 280 4.28 5.94 -27.93
C ASP A 280 2.84 6.06 -27.41
N PRO A 281 2.06 7.09 -27.81
CA PRO A 281 0.69 7.30 -27.33
C PRO A 281 -0.30 6.22 -27.79
N ARG A 282 0.12 5.29 -28.67
CA ARG A 282 -0.71 4.16 -29.12
C ARG A 282 -0.65 2.97 -28.15
N ILE A 283 0.25 2.99 -27.16
CA ILE A 283 0.31 1.95 -26.15
C ILE A 283 -0.96 2.02 -25.30
N ASP A 284 -1.70 0.93 -25.31
CA ASP A 284 -2.81 0.66 -24.40
C ASP A 284 -2.38 -0.47 -23.45
N PRO A 285 -2.17 -0.19 -22.15
CA PRO A 285 -1.73 -1.19 -21.18
C PRO A 285 -2.63 -2.43 -21.13
N HIS A 286 -3.95 -2.27 -21.29
CA HIS A 286 -4.85 -3.42 -21.32
C HIS A 286 -4.67 -4.26 -22.60
N HIS A 287 -4.50 -3.61 -23.75
CA HIS A 287 -4.20 -4.33 -25.00
C HIS A 287 -2.88 -5.07 -24.92
N GLU A 288 -1.82 -4.46 -24.36
CA GLU A 288 -0.54 -5.14 -24.15
C GLU A 288 -0.68 -6.34 -23.20
N TYR A 289 -1.52 -6.21 -22.16
CA TYR A 289 -1.83 -7.35 -21.29
C TYR A 289 -2.57 -8.49 -22.04
N GLN A 290 -3.49 -8.18 -22.96
CA GLN A 290 -4.12 -9.20 -23.79
C GLN A 290 -3.11 -9.88 -24.71
N LYS A 291 -2.17 -9.12 -25.32
CA LYS A 291 -1.05 -9.69 -26.10
C LYS A 291 -0.19 -10.62 -25.24
N PHE A 292 0.15 -10.24 -24.00
CA PHE A 292 0.91 -11.09 -23.08
C PHE A 292 0.28 -12.47 -22.94
N LYS A 293 -1.03 -12.55 -22.82
CA LYS A 293 -1.75 -13.84 -22.71
C LYS A 293 -1.67 -14.70 -23.98
N THR A 294 -1.38 -14.11 -25.14
CA THR A 294 -1.19 -14.88 -26.38
C THR A 294 0.18 -15.52 -26.50
N HIS A 295 1.16 -15.14 -25.66
CA HIS A 295 2.48 -15.76 -25.66
C HIS A 295 2.36 -17.26 -25.33
N PRO A 296 3.07 -18.20 -26.07
CA PRO A 296 2.93 -19.64 -25.86
C PRO A 296 3.10 -20.09 -24.40
N LEU A 297 4.08 -19.51 -23.67
CA LEU A 297 4.28 -19.82 -22.25
C LEU A 297 3.01 -19.57 -21.41
N ILE A 298 2.30 -18.48 -21.69
CA ILE A 298 1.16 -18.05 -20.88
C ILE A 298 -0.12 -18.73 -21.37
N SER A 299 -0.35 -18.78 -22.69
CA SER A 299 -1.53 -19.44 -23.27
C SER A 299 -1.60 -20.93 -22.93
N ASP A 300 -0.46 -21.64 -22.96
CA ASP A 300 -0.39 -23.05 -22.56
C ASP A 300 -0.66 -23.21 -21.03
N LEU A 301 -0.12 -22.30 -20.24
CA LEU A 301 -0.33 -22.32 -18.80
C LEU A 301 -1.80 -22.12 -18.45
N LEU A 302 -2.51 -21.21 -19.13
CA LEU A 302 -3.91 -20.86 -18.85
C LEU A 302 -4.92 -21.79 -19.52
N LYS A 303 -4.48 -22.74 -20.35
CA LYS A 303 -5.38 -23.63 -21.12
C LYS A 303 -6.32 -24.42 -20.19
N GLY A 304 -7.62 -24.27 -20.44
CA GLY A 304 -8.67 -24.92 -19.65
C GLY A 304 -8.96 -24.25 -18.30
N GLY A 305 -8.26 -23.17 -17.97
CA GLY A 305 -8.53 -22.38 -16.77
C GLY A 305 -9.78 -21.52 -16.89
N LYS A 306 -10.32 -21.12 -15.74
CA LYS A 306 -11.46 -20.21 -15.59
C LYS A 306 -10.99 -18.90 -14.94
N LEU A 307 -11.25 -17.78 -15.61
CA LEU A 307 -11.04 -16.46 -15.01
C LEU A 307 -12.02 -16.25 -13.86
N ILE A 308 -11.50 -16.01 -12.65
CA ILE A 308 -12.31 -15.82 -11.43
C ILE A 308 -12.30 -14.38 -10.91
N ARG A 309 -11.24 -13.61 -11.19
CA ARG A 309 -11.12 -12.20 -10.80
C ARG A 309 -10.15 -11.47 -11.71
N TYR A 310 -10.40 -10.19 -11.94
CA TYR A 310 -9.47 -9.30 -12.63
C TYR A 310 -9.48 -7.90 -12.01
N GLY A 311 -8.46 -7.10 -12.31
CA GLY A 311 -8.39 -5.71 -11.88
C GLY A 311 -7.10 -5.04 -12.32
N ALA A 312 -7.05 -3.73 -12.08
CA ALA A 312 -5.87 -2.94 -12.30
C ALA A 312 -5.60 -2.01 -11.12
N LYS A 313 -4.31 -1.75 -10.86
CA LYS A 313 -3.87 -0.85 -9.80
C LYS A 313 -2.68 -0.03 -10.30
N ALA A 314 -2.71 1.27 -10.06
CA ALA A 314 -1.52 2.09 -10.27
C ALA A 314 -0.50 1.86 -9.14
N MET A 315 0.77 2.14 -9.42
CA MET A 315 1.89 2.01 -8.49
C MET A 315 2.83 3.22 -8.66
N PRO A 316 3.34 3.82 -7.56
CA PRO A 316 4.30 4.92 -7.63
C PRO A 316 5.70 4.34 -7.84
N VAL A 317 6.28 4.49 -9.02
CA VAL A 317 7.57 3.87 -9.38
C VAL A 317 8.72 4.85 -9.51
N GLY A 318 8.49 6.14 -9.26
CA GLY A 318 9.52 7.19 -9.34
C GLY A 318 10.62 7.06 -8.26
N GLY A 319 10.36 6.36 -7.17
CA GLY A 319 11.35 6.03 -6.14
C GLY A 319 11.73 7.21 -5.24
N TRP A 320 12.94 7.15 -4.69
CA TRP A 320 13.42 8.01 -3.61
C TRP A 320 13.33 9.53 -3.88
N TYR A 321 13.64 9.96 -5.08
CA TYR A 321 13.70 11.39 -5.41
C TYR A 321 12.32 12.03 -5.62
N THR A 322 11.26 11.23 -5.75
CA THR A 322 9.88 11.69 -5.95
C THR A 322 9.07 11.73 -4.65
N MET A 323 9.67 11.30 -3.54
CA MET A 323 8.99 11.28 -2.24
C MET A 323 8.81 12.71 -1.73
N PRO A 324 7.58 13.11 -1.38
CA PRO A 324 7.35 14.42 -0.77
C PRO A 324 7.89 14.46 0.66
N GLN A 325 7.93 15.66 1.24
CA GLN A 325 8.04 15.79 2.68
C GLN A 325 6.83 15.10 3.33
N MET A 326 7.10 14.16 4.23
CA MET A 326 6.08 13.22 4.73
C MET A 326 5.33 13.71 5.96
N THR A 327 5.68 14.89 6.49
CA THR A 327 5.09 15.42 7.72
C THR A 327 4.80 16.90 7.63
N ALA A 328 3.67 17.32 8.22
CA ALA A 328 3.31 18.71 8.48
C ALA A 328 2.61 18.80 9.85
N ASP A 329 2.15 19.99 10.25
CA ASP A 329 1.45 20.16 11.53
C ASP A 329 0.16 19.32 11.55
N GLY A 330 0.07 18.38 12.50
CA GLY A 330 -1.07 17.49 12.70
C GLY A 330 -1.24 16.40 11.67
N VAL A 331 -0.28 16.18 10.74
CA VAL A 331 -0.48 15.20 9.65
C VAL A 331 0.81 14.49 9.23
N MET A 332 0.65 13.24 8.80
CA MET A 332 1.70 12.39 8.21
C MET A 332 1.20 11.73 6.92
N ILE A 333 2.09 11.48 5.96
CA ILE A 333 1.83 10.73 4.72
C ILE A 333 2.70 9.49 4.72
N ILE A 334 2.11 8.29 4.53
CA ILE A 334 2.85 7.02 4.57
C ILE A 334 2.46 6.07 3.43
N GLY A 335 3.28 5.05 3.21
CA GLY A 335 3.05 4.03 2.19
C GLY A 335 3.09 4.60 0.77
N ASP A 336 2.28 4.04 -0.14
CA ASP A 336 2.24 4.48 -1.54
C ASP A 336 1.80 5.94 -1.71
N SER A 337 1.08 6.52 -0.73
CA SER A 337 0.73 7.94 -0.72
C SER A 337 1.97 8.85 -0.65
N ALA A 338 3.05 8.36 -0.05
CA ALA A 338 4.36 9.01 0.00
C ALA A 338 5.34 8.46 -1.05
N GLY A 339 4.91 7.60 -1.99
CA GLY A 339 5.78 7.00 -2.99
C GLY A 339 6.70 5.90 -2.48
N MET A 340 6.36 5.25 -1.36
CA MET A 340 7.19 4.25 -0.69
C MET A 340 7.10 2.87 -1.35
N LEU A 341 7.55 2.75 -2.60
CA LEU A 341 7.60 1.48 -3.33
C LEU A 341 8.98 1.29 -3.95
N ASN A 342 9.54 0.10 -3.79
CA ASN A 342 10.80 -0.27 -4.43
C ASN A 342 10.52 -0.89 -5.81
N GLY A 343 10.65 -0.09 -6.87
CA GLY A 343 10.44 -0.53 -8.24
C GLY A 343 11.47 -1.57 -8.71
N GLU A 344 12.71 -1.55 -8.20
CA GLU A 344 13.75 -2.54 -8.51
C GLU A 344 13.41 -3.94 -7.98
N ARG A 345 12.87 -4.01 -6.76
CA ARG A 345 12.48 -5.28 -6.13
C ARG A 345 11.03 -5.68 -6.43
N LEU A 346 10.26 -4.82 -7.04
CA LEU A 346 8.81 -4.99 -7.27
C LEU A 346 8.05 -5.22 -5.95
N LYS A 347 8.45 -4.54 -4.87
CA LYS A 347 7.95 -4.72 -3.51
C LYS A 347 7.69 -3.40 -2.83
N GLY A 348 6.51 -3.29 -2.19
CA GLY A 348 6.11 -2.13 -1.41
C GLY A 348 5.48 -2.50 -0.05
N ILE A 349 4.96 -3.74 0.09
CA ILE A 349 4.19 -4.13 1.28
C ILE A 349 5.03 -4.03 2.55
N HIS A 350 6.25 -4.60 2.56
CA HIS A 350 7.15 -4.56 3.71
C HIS A 350 7.59 -3.13 4.05
N ILE A 351 7.76 -2.27 3.04
CA ILE A 351 8.10 -0.85 3.24
C ILE A 351 6.92 -0.12 3.88
N ALA A 352 5.69 -0.36 3.37
CA ALA A 352 4.47 0.22 3.91
C ALA A 352 4.25 -0.19 5.38
N ILE A 353 4.45 -1.47 5.71
CA ILE A 353 4.35 -1.97 7.09
C ILE A 353 5.37 -1.27 7.99
N LYS A 354 6.64 -1.19 7.58
CA LYS A 354 7.68 -0.52 8.39
C LYS A 354 7.41 0.96 8.56
N ALA A 355 6.97 1.64 7.49
CA ALA A 355 6.57 3.04 7.56
C ALA A 355 5.44 3.26 8.58
N GLY A 356 4.43 2.37 8.59
CA GLY A 356 3.37 2.39 9.60
C GLY A 356 3.89 2.24 11.02
N MET A 357 4.81 1.30 11.26
CA MET A 357 5.43 1.11 12.58
C MET A 357 6.21 2.36 13.03
N LEU A 358 7.03 2.94 12.15
CA LEU A 358 7.80 4.15 12.47
C LEU A 358 6.90 5.38 12.67
N ALA A 359 5.79 5.46 11.95
CA ALA A 359 4.76 6.48 12.19
C ALA A 359 4.14 6.31 13.59
N ALA A 360 3.79 5.08 13.98
CA ALA A 360 3.26 4.77 15.31
C ALA A 360 4.22 5.18 16.44
N GLU A 361 5.51 4.86 16.31
CA GLU A 361 6.54 5.30 17.27
C GLU A 361 6.61 6.82 17.40
N THR A 362 6.52 7.53 16.26
CA THR A 362 6.56 9.00 16.25
C THR A 362 5.30 9.60 16.84
N ILE A 363 4.14 9.00 16.57
CA ILE A 363 2.85 9.41 17.14
C ILE A 363 2.84 9.19 18.65
N LEU A 364 3.36 8.07 19.17
CA LEU A 364 3.49 7.87 20.62
C LEU A 364 4.32 8.97 21.26
N ASP A 365 5.49 9.30 20.67
CA ASP A 365 6.34 10.40 21.16
C ASP A 365 5.61 11.74 21.16
N ALA A 366 4.75 12.00 20.16
CA ALA A 366 3.94 13.20 20.04
C ALA A 366 2.81 13.24 21.09
N LEU A 367 2.12 12.12 21.32
CA LEU A 367 1.07 11.98 22.34
C LEU A 367 1.62 12.21 23.75
N VAL A 368 2.77 11.58 24.06
CA VAL A 368 3.44 11.74 25.36
C VAL A 368 3.87 13.20 25.60
N ALA A 369 4.35 13.89 24.55
CA ALA A 369 4.76 15.29 24.65
C ALA A 369 3.60 16.28 24.50
N ASN A 370 2.40 15.81 24.13
CA ASN A 370 1.26 16.65 23.73
C ASN A 370 1.65 17.72 22.70
N ASP A 371 2.50 17.33 21.73
CA ASP A 371 3.03 18.21 20.69
C ASP A 371 2.90 17.53 19.31
N TYR A 372 2.03 18.08 18.47
CA TYR A 372 1.66 17.55 17.16
C TYR A 372 2.17 18.44 16.02
N THR A 373 3.10 19.31 16.32
CA THR A 373 3.74 20.19 15.33
C THR A 373 4.62 19.38 14.38
N ARG A 374 4.87 19.93 13.21
CA ARG A 374 5.85 19.39 12.27
C ARG A 374 7.23 19.20 12.91
N ALA A 375 7.64 20.11 13.78
CA ALA A 375 8.92 20.00 14.49
C ALA A 375 9.06 18.68 15.25
N ARG A 376 7.98 18.20 15.84
CA ARG A 376 7.90 16.90 16.51
C ARG A 376 7.76 15.75 15.50
N LEU A 377 6.79 15.84 14.58
CA LEU A 377 6.44 14.76 13.66
C LEU A 377 7.54 14.47 12.62
N ARG A 378 8.41 15.44 12.29
CA ARG A 378 9.53 15.22 11.35
C ARG A 378 10.51 14.14 11.78
N ALA A 379 10.49 13.72 13.05
CA ALA A 379 11.26 12.57 13.50
C ALA A 379 10.94 11.29 12.70
N PHE A 380 9.71 11.19 12.14
CA PHE A 380 9.34 10.12 11.21
C PHE A 380 10.21 10.12 9.96
N ASP A 381 10.42 11.29 9.33
CA ASP A 381 11.26 11.42 8.12
C ASP A 381 12.68 10.91 8.38
N GLU A 382 13.23 11.22 9.55
CA GLU A 382 14.58 10.82 9.96
C GLU A 382 14.64 9.31 10.27
N LYS A 383 13.67 8.80 11.06
CA LYS A 383 13.54 7.37 11.37
C LYS A 383 13.37 6.54 10.10
N PHE A 384 12.52 6.99 9.16
CA PHE A 384 12.30 6.30 7.90
C PHE A 384 13.58 6.23 7.05
N LYS A 385 14.26 7.35 6.83
CA LYS A 385 15.53 7.42 6.08
C LYS A 385 16.63 6.55 6.70
N ALA A 386 16.71 6.51 8.02
CA ALA A 386 17.68 5.69 8.76
C ALA A 386 17.33 4.20 8.83
N SER A 387 16.08 3.81 8.52
CA SER A 387 15.61 2.43 8.58
C SER A 387 16.22 1.55 7.47
N ALA A 388 16.09 0.23 7.62
CA ALA A 388 16.52 -0.73 6.59
C ALA A 388 15.77 -0.51 5.28
N VAL A 389 14.44 -0.26 5.34
CA VAL A 389 13.60 -0.02 4.16
C VAL A 389 13.90 1.33 3.49
N GLY A 390 14.24 2.37 4.26
CA GLY A 390 14.67 3.65 3.72
C GLY A 390 16.01 3.53 2.97
N ARG A 391 16.98 2.81 3.55
CA ARG A 391 18.25 2.50 2.87
C ARG A 391 18.05 1.63 1.62
N GLU A 392 17.09 0.70 1.64
CA GLU A 392 16.71 -0.10 0.49
C GLU A 392 16.20 0.78 -0.66
N LEU A 393 15.25 1.68 -0.37
CA LEU A 393 14.74 2.63 -1.37
C LEU A 393 15.85 3.54 -1.93
N TYR A 394 16.71 4.05 -1.05
CA TYR A 394 17.84 4.89 -1.48
C TYR A 394 18.82 4.13 -2.39
N LYS A 395 19.06 2.84 -2.14
CA LYS A 395 19.90 2.00 -2.99
C LYS A 395 19.33 1.85 -4.40
N GLY A 396 18.02 1.67 -4.53
CA GLY A 396 17.30 1.56 -5.81
C GLY A 396 16.93 2.90 -6.46
N ARG A 397 17.38 4.06 -5.95
CA ARG A 397 16.92 5.40 -6.32
C ARG A 397 17.05 5.79 -7.79
N ASN A 398 17.97 5.17 -8.52
CA ASN A 398 18.22 5.44 -9.94
C ASN A 398 17.67 4.34 -10.87
N PHE A 399 16.92 3.38 -10.33
CA PHE A 399 16.51 2.21 -11.11
C PHE A 399 15.58 2.59 -12.25
N HIS A 400 14.55 3.39 -11.99
CA HIS A 400 13.57 3.78 -13.02
C HIS A 400 14.27 4.58 -14.16
N GLN A 401 15.12 5.52 -13.81
CA GLN A 401 15.84 6.36 -14.78
C GLN A 401 16.78 5.58 -15.69
N ALA A 402 17.21 4.38 -15.29
CA ALA A 402 18.05 3.52 -16.11
C ALA A 402 17.33 2.96 -17.35
N PHE A 403 16.00 2.94 -17.36
CA PHE A 403 15.18 2.49 -18.49
C PHE A 403 14.80 3.62 -19.46
N ASP A 404 15.10 4.87 -19.16
CA ASP A 404 14.74 6.02 -19.98
C ASP A 404 15.84 6.39 -21.03
N ARG A 405 16.76 5.48 -21.36
CA ARG A 405 17.86 5.73 -22.30
C ARG A 405 17.68 5.01 -23.62
#